data_3f17ff6c73ab697a1cf8d186fd447d06
#
_entry.id   3f17ff6c73ab697a1cf8d186fd447d06
#
_cell.length_a   1.000
_cell.length_b   1.000
_cell.length_c   1.000
_cell.angle_alpha   90.00
_cell.angle_beta   90.00
_cell.angle_gamma   90.00
#
_symmetry.space_group_name_H-M   'P 1'
#
loop_
_entity.id
_entity.type
_entity.pdbx_description
1 polymer ?
#
loop_
_entity_poly.entity_id
_entity_poly.type
_entity_poly.pdbx_seq_one_letter_code
_entity_poly.pdbx_strand_id
1 'polypeptide(L)'
;MVPMRSDAPLKIIVIRRDNIGDLVCTLPMVTALRARYPDAEISALVNSYNLDVLKGNPELDHVYAYTKAKHRPPGKSVAGVYWDRLRLFARLRRERFDYAIIAGAHFLPRALRLARMIKPKHIIGFTEPKPGAHHIDVGVPYTLPQPMHEVEDIFRLLAPLGIEGTPPAATVVADAKEVVEARALLAKQDWPAGRRLIALHISARKVSQRWPVERFVALARRLHQESGAAFLLFWSPGDSSNPLHPGDDDKAREIVTGLGGIPILAYPTHRLGELIAGLSLCEAVVCSDGGAMHIAAGLGKPILCFFGNSDRKRWHPWGVPHVLLQKESREVTDISVDEAAEGFARLLEKTKGG
;
A
#
# COMPACT_ATOMS: atom_id res chain seq x y z
N MET A 1 19.70 -19.65 16.67
CA MET A 1 19.31 -20.69 15.70
C MET A 1 18.14 -21.46 16.30
N VAL A 2 16.94 -21.27 15.79
CA VAL A 2 15.72 -21.90 16.33
C VAL A 2 15.71 -23.36 15.83
N PRO A 3 15.46 -24.37 16.67
CA PRO A 3 15.48 -25.77 16.28
C PRO A 3 14.28 -26.09 15.37
N MET A 4 14.56 -26.40 14.12
CA MET A 4 13.58 -26.92 13.16
C MET A 4 13.63 -28.46 13.16
N ARG A 5 12.69 -29.12 13.84
CA ARG A 5 12.33 -30.52 13.64
C ARG A 5 10.87 -30.75 14.04
N SER A 6 9.98 -30.66 13.05
CA SER A 6 8.71 -31.38 13.05
C SER A 6 8.42 -31.78 11.60
N ASP A 7 7.86 -32.95 11.35
CA ASP A 7 7.43 -33.43 10.02
C ASP A 7 6.27 -32.59 9.44
N ALA A 8 5.74 -31.64 10.20
CA ALA A 8 4.67 -30.74 9.78
C ALA A 8 5.23 -29.40 9.25
N PRO A 9 4.62 -28.81 8.24
CA PRO A 9 5.05 -27.53 7.69
C PRO A 9 5.02 -26.41 8.76
N LEU A 10 6.01 -25.54 8.72
CA LEU A 10 6.12 -24.37 9.60
C LEU A 10 4.93 -23.42 9.39
N LYS A 11 4.26 -23.00 10.46
CA LYS A 11 3.11 -22.08 10.40
C LYS A 11 3.49 -20.69 10.91
N ILE A 12 3.44 -19.70 10.03
CA ILE A 12 3.80 -18.32 10.34
C ILE A 12 2.60 -17.40 10.12
N ILE A 13 2.34 -16.48 11.05
CA ILE A 13 1.36 -15.42 10.84
C ILE A 13 2.01 -14.05 10.97
N VAL A 14 1.89 -13.22 9.94
CA VAL A 14 2.34 -11.83 9.93
C VAL A 14 1.16 -10.94 10.33
N ILE A 15 1.35 -10.10 11.34
CA ILE A 15 0.30 -9.23 11.89
C ILE A 15 0.64 -7.77 11.53
N ARG A 16 -0.14 -7.19 10.60
CA ARG A 16 -0.08 -5.76 10.27
C ARG A 16 -1.46 -5.14 10.37
N ARG A 17 -1.60 -4.09 11.16
CA ARG A 17 -2.90 -3.49 11.50
C ARG A 17 -3.04 -2.02 11.15
N ASP A 18 -2.06 -1.44 10.49
CA ASP A 18 -1.95 -0.01 10.24
C ASP A 18 -2.63 0.41 8.92
N ASN A 19 -2.07 1.35 8.16
CA ASN A 19 -2.66 1.85 6.93
C ASN A 19 -2.27 0.98 5.72
N ILE A 20 -2.76 1.35 4.54
CA ILE A 20 -2.49 0.65 3.27
C ILE A 20 -0.99 0.65 2.96
N GLY A 21 -0.34 1.82 3.01
CA GLY A 21 1.09 1.94 2.73
C GLY A 21 1.96 1.08 3.65
N ASP A 22 1.65 1.10 4.94
CA ASP A 22 2.31 0.23 5.94
C ASP A 22 2.19 -1.26 5.59
N LEU A 23 1.02 -1.69 5.11
CA LEU A 23 0.79 -3.08 4.73
C LEU A 23 1.57 -3.44 3.46
N VAL A 24 1.57 -2.58 2.44
CA VAL A 24 2.37 -2.81 1.22
C VAL A 24 3.85 -2.90 1.56
N CYS A 25 4.37 -2.02 2.43
CA CYS A 25 5.76 -2.10 2.91
C CYS A 25 6.07 -3.40 3.68
N THR A 26 5.06 -4.15 4.11
CA THR A 26 5.24 -5.44 4.78
C THR A 26 5.37 -6.61 3.79
N LEU A 27 4.94 -6.46 2.53
CA LEU A 27 4.94 -7.54 1.55
C LEU A 27 6.35 -8.08 1.21
N PRO A 28 7.42 -7.27 1.15
CA PRO A 28 8.78 -7.77 0.99
C PRO A 28 9.19 -8.81 2.06
N MET A 29 8.70 -8.64 3.30
CA MET A 29 8.90 -9.62 4.36
C MET A 29 8.22 -10.96 4.03
N VAL A 30 6.98 -10.91 3.50
CA VAL A 30 6.22 -12.12 3.13
C VAL A 30 6.91 -12.87 2.00
N THR A 31 7.37 -12.16 0.96
CA THR A 31 8.14 -12.73 -0.14
C THR A 31 9.42 -13.41 0.35
N ALA A 32 10.16 -12.76 1.25
CA ALA A 32 11.38 -13.33 1.81
C ALA A 32 11.13 -14.57 2.70
N LEU A 33 10.02 -14.58 3.45
CA LEU A 33 9.57 -15.74 4.22
C LEU A 33 9.27 -16.93 3.31
N ARG A 34 8.54 -16.72 2.21
CA ARG A 34 8.23 -17.76 1.22
C ARG A 34 9.49 -18.30 0.55
N ALA A 35 10.39 -17.41 0.14
CA ALA A 35 11.66 -17.81 -0.48
C ALA A 35 12.52 -18.67 0.45
N ARG A 36 12.56 -18.35 1.74
CA ARG A 36 13.34 -19.07 2.75
C ARG A 36 12.69 -20.37 3.21
N TYR A 37 11.36 -20.39 3.28
CA TYR A 37 10.54 -21.51 3.74
C TYR A 37 9.45 -21.85 2.71
N PRO A 38 9.81 -22.51 1.59
CA PRO A 38 8.85 -22.78 0.50
C PRO A 38 7.62 -23.57 0.93
N ASP A 39 7.80 -24.51 1.88
CA ASP A 39 6.75 -25.41 2.36
C ASP A 39 6.00 -24.85 3.58
N ALA A 40 6.34 -23.65 4.07
CA ALA A 40 5.68 -23.07 5.21
C ALA A 40 4.23 -22.61 4.87
N GLU A 41 3.32 -22.73 5.84
CA GLU A 41 2.00 -22.10 5.78
C GLU A 41 2.12 -20.65 6.27
N ILE A 42 2.12 -19.70 5.33
CA ILE A 42 2.27 -18.27 5.62
C ILE A 42 0.91 -17.60 5.59
N SER A 43 0.53 -17.02 6.71
CA SER A 43 -0.74 -16.33 6.91
C SER A 43 -0.53 -14.85 7.20
N ALA A 44 -1.51 -14.02 6.89
CA ALA A 44 -1.53 -12.61 7.30
C ALA A 44 -2.77 -12.29 8.13
N LEU A 45 -2.62 -11.47 9.17
CA LEU A 45 -3.73 -10.89 9.93
C LEU A 45 -3.72 -9.37 9.78
N VAL A 46 -4.75 -8.84 9.10
CA VAL A 46 -4.90 -7.42 8.79
C VAL A 46 -6.24 -6.86 9.25
N ASN A 47 -6.46 -5.56 9.13
CA ASN A 47 -7.82 -5.03 9.27
C ASN A 47 -8.58 -5.15 7.95
N SER A 48 -9.91 -5.25 8.01
CA SER A 48 -10.77 -5.44 6.84
C SER A 48 -10.67 -4.33 5.79
N TYR A 49 -10.24 -3.15 6.19
CA TYR A 49 -10.02 -2.01 5.30
C TYR A 49 -8.89 -2.25 4.28
N ASN A 50 -7.88 -3.05 4.66
CA ASN A 50 -6.69 -3.28 3.83
C ASN A 50 -6.70 -4.64 3.10
N LEU A 51 -7.77 -5.43 3.24
CA LEU A 51 -7.84 -6.81 2.77
C LEU A 51 -7.49 -6.97 1.29
N ASP A 52 -7.97 -6.07 0.45
CA ASP A 52 -7.79 -6.15 -1.00
C ASP A 52 -6.32 -6.03 -1.44
N VAL A 53 -5.45 -5.43 -0.61
CA VAL A 53 -3.99 -5.37 -0.87
C VAL A 53 -3.37 -6.77 -0.93
N LEU A 54 -3.93 -7.72 -0.17
CA LEU A 54 -3.40 -9.08 -0.04
C LEU A 54 -4.15 -10.10 -0.92
N LYS A 55 -5.24 -9.69 -1.55
CA LYS A 55 -6.06 -10.59 -2.36
C LYS A 55 -5.26 -11.10 -3.56
N GLY A 56 -5.23 -12.42 -3.74
CA GLY A 56 -4.49 -13.05 -4.83
C GLY A 56 -2.96 -13.01 -4.70
N ASN A 57 -2.41 -12.59 -3.56
CA ASN A 57 -0.97 -12.64 -3.33
C ASN A 57 -0.49 -14.10 -3.27
N PRO A 58 0.41 -14.54 -4.18
CA PRO A 58 0.82 -15.94 -4.29
C PRO A 58 1.68 -16.43 -3.12
N GLU A 59 2.24 -15.52 -2.35
CA GLU A 59 3.13 -15.83 -1.23
C GLU A 59 2.37 -16.14 0.08
N LEU A 60 1.04 -15.91 0.09
CA LEU A 60 0.17 -16.11 1.26
C LEU A 60 -0.78 -17.28 1.03
N ASP A 61 -0.80 -18.23 1.97
CA ASP A 61 -1.77 -19.33 1.97
C ASP A 61 -3.12 -18.87 2.53
N HIS A 62 -3.10 -18.04 3.58
CA HIS A 62 -4.34 -17.54 4.21
C HIS A 62 -4.25 -16.06 4.58
N VAL A 63 -5.35 -15.35 4.33
CA VAL A 63 -5.51 -13.97 4.76
C VAL A 63 -6.70 -13.87 5.73
N TYR A 64 -6.41 -13.39 6.92
CA TYR A 64 -7.40 -13.17 7.97
C TYR A 64 -7.62 -11.68 8.16
N ALA A 65 -8.87 -11.25 8.23
CA ALA A 65 -9.22 -9.85 8.43
C ALA A 65 -10.14 -9.68 9.64
N TYR A 66 -9.87 -8.64 10.44
CA TYR A 66 -10.77 -8.22 11.50
C TYR A 66 -11.25 -6.79 11.27
N THR A 67 -12.49 -6.51 11.63
CA THR A 67 -13.06 -5.17 11.52
C THR A 67 -12.79 -4.37 12.80
N LYS A 68 -12.27 -3.15 12.67
CA LYS A 68 -12.22 -2.19 13.78
C LYS A 68 -13.64 -1.63 14.00
N ALA A 69 -14.07 -1.48 15.26
CA ALA A 69 -15.43 -1.02 15.57
C ALA A 69 -15.81 0.32 14.90
N LYS A 70 -14.83 1.23 14.72
CA LYS A 70 -15.03 2.50 14.00
C LYS A 70 -15.21 2.38 12.48
N HIS A 71 -14.85 1.23 11.89
CA HIS A 71 -14.97 0.93 10.46
C HIS A 71 -16.00 -0.18 10.20
N ARG A 72 -16.97 -0.33 11.10
CA ARG A 72 -18.02 -1.33 10.92
C ARG A 72 -18.91 -0.98 9.72
N PRO A 73 -19.33 -2.00 8.95
CA PRO A 73 -20.31 -1.81 7.88
C PRO A 73 -21.61 -1.19 8.40
N PRO A 74 -22.34 -0.41 7.58
CA PRO A 74 -23.67 0.06 7.91
C PRO A 74 -24.58 -1.09 8.35
N GLY A 75 -25.38 -0.88 9.37
CA GLY A 75 -26.30 -1.90 9.91
C GLY A 75 -25.69 -2.95 10.86
N LYS A 76 -24.35 -3.05 10.95
CA LYS A 76 -23.72 -4.00 11.88
C LYS A 76 -23.56 -3.40 13.28
N SER A 77 -24.07 -4.13 14.30
CA SER A 77 -23.93 -3.70 15.70
C SER A 77 -22.48 -3.82 16.19
N VAL A 78 -22.12 -3.00 17.19
CA VAL A 78 -20.80 -3.10 17.85
C VAL A 78 -20.59 -4.48 18.46
N ALA A 79 -21.63 -5.03 19.12
CA ALA A 79 -21.61 -6.40 19.68
C ALA A 79 -21.33 -7.45 18.61
N GLY A 80 -21.96 -7.32 17.42
CA GLY A 80 -21.72 -8.21 16.27
C GLY A 80 -20.28 -8.18 15.80
N VAL A 81 -19.63 -6.99 15.75
CA VAL A 81 -18.21 -6.88 15.40
C VAL A 81 -17.32 -7.59 16.42
N TYR A 82 -17.61 -7.45 17.71
CA TYR A 82 -16.85 -8.17 18.76
C TYR A 82 -17.06 -9.67 18.70
N TRP A 83 -18.28 -10.14 18.41
CA TRP A 83 -18.60 -11.56 18.25
C TRP A 83 -17.83 -12.20 17.09
N ASP A 84 -17.82 -11.55 15.91
CA ASP A 84 -17.04 -12.02 14.76
C ASP A 84 -15.54 -12.06 15.08
N ARG A 85 -15.08 -11.08 15.82
CA ARG A 85 -13.69 -11.02 16.27
C ARG A 85 -13.36 -12.17 17.22
N LEU A 86 -14.23 -12.50 18.15
CA LEU A 86 -14.04 -13.66 19.02
C LEU A 86 -13.99 -14.97 18.22
N ARG A 87 -14.89 -15.15 17.26
CA ARG A 87 -14.87 -16.32 16.36
C ARG A 87 -13.57 -16.40 15.56
N LEU A 88 -13.12 -15.28 15.00
CA LEU A 88 -11.87 -15.21 14.26
C LEU A 88 -10.68 -15.64 15.13
N PHE A 89 -10.55 -15.08 16.34
CA PHE A 89 -9.44 -15.43 17.21
C PHE A 89 -9.53 -16.86 17.75
N ALA A 90 -10.74 -17.39 17.97
CA ALA A 90 -10.93 -18.80 18.28
C ALA A 90 -10.46 -19.72 17.14
N ARG A 91 -10.71 -19.34 15.88
CA ARG A 91 -10.20 -20.04 14.69
C ARG A 91 -8.68 -19.95 14.64
N LEU A 92 -8.10 -18.73 14.66
CA LEU A 92 -6.66 -18.51 14.61
C LEU A 92 -5.90 -19.28 15.68
N ARG A 93 -6.48 -19.42 16.87
CA ARG A 93 -5.87 -20.19 17.97
C ARG A 93 -5.82 -21.70 17.68
N ARG A 94 -6.76 -22.24 16.89
CA ARG A 94 -6.78 -23.65 16.49
C ARG A 94 -5.75 -23.97 15.42
N GLU A 95 -5.30 -22.95 14.65
CA GLU A 95 -4.25 -23.12 13.62
C GLU A 95 -2.88 -23.47 14.22
N ARG A 96 -2.63 -23.15 15.51
CA ARG A 96 -1.39 -23.48 16.24
C ARG A 96 -0.13 -22.97 15.55
N PHE A 97 -0.11 -21.68 15.26
CA PHE A 97 1.06 -21.02 14.62
C PHE A 97 2.33 -21.24 15.44
N ASP A 98 3.43 -21.49 14.76
CA ASP A 98 4.77 -21.56 15.34
C ASP A 98 5.26 -20.14 15.65
N TYR A 99 5.09 -19.22 14.69
CA TYR A 99 5.51 -17.83 14.83
C TYR A 99 4.38 -16.86 14.53
N ALA A 100 4.28 -15.81 15.35
CA ALA A 100 3.56 -14.60 15.03
C ALA A 100 4.55 -13.43 14.92
N ILE A 101 4.65 -12.80 13.76
CA ILE A 101 5.53 -11.66 13.50
C ILE A 101 4.70 -10.38 13.61
N ILE A 102 5.04 -9.51 14.55
CA ILE A 102 4.40 -8.19 14.71
C ILE A 102 5.10 -7.22 13.77
N ALA A 103 4.62 -7.13 12.53
CA ALA A 103 5.22 -6.30 11.49
C ALA A 103 4.91 -4.81 11.72
N GLY A 104 5.82 -4.10 12.37
CA GLY A 104 5.71 -2.67 12.59
C GLY A 104 7.01 -2.11 13.11
N ALA A 105 7.30 -0.87 12.83
CA ALA A 105 8.60 -0.23 12.99
C ALA A 105 8.93 0.23 14.42
N HIS A 106 8.25 -0.27 15.42
CA HIS A 106 8.50 -0.03 16.84
C HIS A 106 7.69 -1.02 17.70
N PHE A 107 7.82 -0.95 19.01
CA PHE A 107 6.98 -1.75 19.89
C PHE A 107 5.51 -1.37 19.77
N LEU A 108 4.67 -2.33 19.37
CA LEU A 108 3.24 -2.16 19.09
C LEU A 108 2.35 -2.92 20.10
N PRO A 109 1.99 -2.33 21.26
CA PRO A 109 1.25 -3.04 22.32
C PRO A 109 -0.13 -3.55 21.87
N ARG A 110 -0.78 -2.87 20.94
CA ARG A 110 -2.08 -3.31 20.41
C ARG A 110 -1.95 -4.50 19.44
N ALA A 111 -0.88 -4.60 18.66
CA ALA A 111 -0.60 -5.75 17.82
C ALA A 111 -0.15 -6.94 18.67
N LEU A 112 0.67 -6.71 19.68
CA LEU A 112 1.06 -7.72 20.66
C LEU A 112 -0.16 -8.34 21.37
N ARG A 113 -1.17 -7.54 21.71
CA ARG A 113 -2.42 -8.05 22.28
C ARG A 113 -3.10 -9.05 21.33
N LEU A 114 -3.11 -8.76 19.99
CA LEU A 114 -3.67 -9.67 19.00
C LEU A 114 -2.84 -10.96 18.92
N ALA A 115 -1.51 -10.86 18.87
CA ALA A 115 -0.61 -12.02 18.85
C ALA A 115 -0.86 -12.92 20.08
N ARG A 116 -0.96 -12.35 21.29
CA ARG A 116 -1.26 -13.10 22.52
C ARG A 116 -2.62 -13.79 22.51
N MET A 117 -3.63 -13.20 21.82
CA MET A 117 -4.94 -13.86 21.65
C MET A 117 -4.86 -15.07 20.74
N ILE A 118 -3.97 -15.08 19.73
CA ILE A 118 -3.73 -16.20 18.82
C ILE A 118 -3.00 -17.35 19.55
N LYS A 119 -2.16 -17.06 20.53
CA LYS A 119 -1.30 -18.00 21.26
C LYS A 119 -0.36 -18.81 20.35
N PRO A 120 0.49 -18.17 19.55
CA PRO A 120 1.54 -18.86 18.80
C PRO A 120 2.58 -19.44 19.77
N LYS A 121 3.48 -20.30 19.28
CA LYS A 121 4.62 -20.78 20.08
C LYS A 121 5.60 -19.66 20.39
N HIS A 122 5.86 -18.81 19.38
CA HIS A 122 6.81 -17.69 19.50
C HIS A 122 6.21 -16.39 18.93
N ILE A 123 6.56 -15.26 19.55
CA ILE A 123 6.19 -13.93 19.09
C ILE A 123 7.46 -13.16 18.74
N ILE A 124 7.62 -12.82 17.46
CA ILE A 124 8.70 -11.96 16.96
C ILE A 124 8.19 -10.51 16.91
N GLY A 125 8.97 -9.59 17.42
CA GLY A 125 8.62 -8.16 17.37
C GLY A 125 9.74 -7.27 17.86
N PHE A 126 9.64 -5.97 17.60
CA PHE A 126 10.53 -4.98 18.17
C PHE A 126 10.28 -4.82 19.66
N THR A 127 11.37 -4.76 20.41
CA THR A 127 11.36 -4.53 21.86
C THR A 127 11.91 -3.16 22.18
N GLU A 128 11.26 -2.51 23.13
CA GLU A 128 11.67 -1.27 23.77
C GLU A 128 11.46 -1.43 25.29
N PRO A 129 12.09 -0.61 26.15
CA PRO A 129 11.86 -0.66 27.59
C PRO A 129 10.47 -0.13 27.95
N LYS A 130 9.42 -0.84 27.53
CA LYS A 130 8.01 -0.49 27.73
C LYS A 130 7.25 -1.63 28.40
N PRO A 131 6.17 -1.34 29.16
CA PRO A 131 5.33 -2.35 29.79
C PRO A 131 4.79 -3.35 28.77
N GLY A 132 4.93 -4.64 29.07
CA GLY A 132 4.43 -5.73 28.23
C GLY A 132 5.42 -6.23 27.17
N ALA A 133 6.57 -5.57 26.96
CA ALA A 133 7.57 -6.01 25.99
C ALA A 133 8.11 -7.42 26.27
N HIS A 134 8.12 -7.85 27.54
CA HIS A 134 8.52 -9.21 27.96
C HIS A 134 7.64 -10.33 27.39
N HIS A 135 6.49 -10.02 26.80
CA HIS A 135 5.67 -11.01 26.09
C HIS A 135 6.13 -11.29 24.66
N ILE A 136 7.13 -10.55 24.16
CA ILE A 136 7.84 -10.84 22.91
C ILE A 136 9.03 -11.69 23.29
N ASP A 137 8.93 -12.99 23.06
CA ASP A 137 9.99 -13.94 23.46
C ASP A 137 11.15 -13.97 22.43
N VAL A 138 10.89 -13.58 21.18
CA VAL A 138 11.91 -13.38 20.15
C VAL A 138 12.02 -11.88 19.83
N GLY A 139 12.64 -11.15 20.72
CA GLY A 139 12.75 -9.70 20.63
C GLY A 139 13.85 -9.21 19.71
N VAL A 140 13.55 -8.27 18.85
CA VAL A 140 14.52 -7.50 18.06
C VAL A 140 14.63 -6.11 18.70
N PRO A 141 15.81 -5.66 19.16
CA PRO A 141 15.94 -4.33 19.73
C PRO A 141 15.56 -3.23 18.72
N TYR A 142 14.69 -2.32 19.15
CA TYR A 142 14.33 -1.17 18.33
C TYR A 142 15.41 -0.08 18.48
N THR A 143 16.40 -0.16 17.63
CA THR A 143 17.45 0.85 17.50
C THR A 143 17.56 1.21 16.03
N LEU A 144 17.41 2.51 15.73
CA LEU A 144 17.63 3.02 14.38
C LEU A 144 19.01 3.69 14.36
N PRO A 145 20.04 3.05 13.78
CA PRO A 145 21.36 3.65 13.66
C PRO A 145 21.35 4.84 12.70
N GLN A 146 20.44 4.85 11.71
CA GLN A 146 20.20 5.93 10.76
C GLN A 146 18.75 5.90 10.27
N PRO A 147 18.21 7.02 9.71
CA PRO A 147 16.93 7.01 9.02
C PRO A 147 16.95 6.01 7.86
N MET A 148 16.11 4.99 7.93
CA MET A 148 15.97 3.95 6.90
C MET A 148 14.54 3.88 6.41
N HIS A 149 14.35 3.19 5.28
CA HIS A 149 13.02 2.97 4.71
C HIS A 149 12.18 2.05 5.63
N GLU A 150 10.86 2.24 5.65
CA GLU A 150 9.94 1.40 6.45
C GLU A 150 10.11 -0.10 6.13
N VAL A 151 10.31 -0.45 4.85
CA VAL A 151 10.57 -1.83 4.42
C VAL A 151 11.81 -2.41 5.06
N GLU A 152 12.93 -1.66 5.03
CA GLU A 152 14.20 -2.11 5.61
C GLU A 152 14.11 -2.26 7.12
N ASP A 153 13.42 -1.32 7.78
CA ASP A 153 13.27 -1.32 9.23
C ASP A 153 12.50 -2.57 9.70
N ILE A 154 11.32 -2.82 9.12
CA ILE A 154 10.53 -4.00 9.50
C ILE A 154 11.14 -5.32 9.05
N PHE A 155 11.95 -5.33 7.99
CA PHE A 155 12.64 -6.52 7.49
C PHE A 155 13.62 -7.10 8.52
N ARG A 156 14.18 -6.27 9.39
CA ARG A 156 15.04 -6.67 10.52
C ARG A 156 14.37 -7.68 11.45
N LEU A 157 13.05 -7.71 11.50
CA LEU A 157 12.28 -8.70 12.27
C LEU A 157 12.48 -10.13 11.76
N LEU A 158 13.07 -10.33 10.59
CA LEU A 158 13.35 -11.64 10.03
C LEU A 158 14.74 -12.19 10.42
N ALA A 159 15.63 -11.37 10.98
CA ALA A 159 16.98 -11.80 11.38
C ALA A 159 16.97 -13.01 12.34
N PRO A 160 16.04 -13.13 13.33
CA PRO A 160 15.98 -14.34 14.17
C PRO A 160 15.63 -15.61 13.39
N LEU A 161 15.04 -15.49 12.20
CA LEU A 161 14.72 -16.61 11.30
C LEU A 161 15.82 -16.87 10.26
N GLY A 162 16.98 -16.18 10.39
CA GLY A 162 18.11 -16.33 9.47
C GLY A 162 17.86 -15.70 8.09
N ILE A 163 17.02 -14.67 8.01
CA ILE A 163 16.74 -13.92 6.79
C ILE A 163 17.26 -12.50 6.98
N GLU A 164 18.27 -12.15 6.21
CA GLU A 164 18.95 -10.85 6.22
C GLU A 164 19.26 -10.39 4.79
N GLY A 165 19.75 -9.15 4.65
CA GLY A 165 20.13 -8.57 3.36
C GLY A 165 19.11 -7.59 2.83
N THR A 166 19.11 -7.35 1.51
CA THR A 166 18.23 -6.37 0.86
C THR A 166 16.81 -6.93 0.72
N PRO A 167 15.79 -6.24 1.24
CA PRO A 167 14.41 -6.67 1.05
C PRO A 167 14.01 -6.70 -0.44
N PRO A 168 13.27 -7.73 -0.90
CA PRO A 168 12.75 -7.77 -2.27
C PRO A 168 11.74 -6.66 -2.54
N ALA A 169 11.26 -6.54 -3.78
CA ALA A 169 10.15 -5.66 -4.13
C ALA A 169 8.84 -6.15 -3.46
N ALA A 170 7.91 -5.21 -3.23
CA ALA A 170 6.57 -5.54 -2.80
C ALA A 170 5.76 -6.11 -3.99
N THR A 171 4.87 -7.09 -3.73
CA THR A 171 3.98 -7.66 -4.75
C THR A 171 2.52 -7.47 -4.34
N VAL A 172 1.81 -6.66 -5.11
CA VAL A 172 0.34 -6.51 -5.05
C VAL A 172 -0.24 -7.10 -6.34
N VAL A 173 -1.28 -7.90 -6.21
CA VAL A 173 -1.94 -8.54 -7.36
C VAL A 173 -3.32 -7.92 -7.56
N ALA A 174 -3.62 -7.51 -8.78
CA ALA A 174 -4.96 -7.04 -9.12
C ALA A 174 -5.92 -8.23 -9.31
N ASP A 175 -7.11 -8.13 -8.72
CA ASP A 175 -8.15 -9.15 -8.90
C ASP A 175 -8.59 -9.22 -10.36
N ALA A 176 -8.56 -10.42 -10.95
CA ALA A 176 -8.86 -10.62 -12.36
C ALA A 176 -10.26 -10.12 -12.78
N LYS A 177 -11.25 -10.28 -11.91
CA LYS A 177 -12.62 -9.80 -12.15
C LYS A 177 -12.68 -8.28 -12.18
N GLU A 178 -12.05 -7.62 -11.22
CA GLU A 178 -11.99 -6.16 -11.15
C GLU A 178 -11.22 -5.58 -12.36
N VAL A 179 -10.17 -6.28 -12.82
CA VAL A 179 -9.42 -5.90 -14.03
C VAL A 179 -10.30 -6.01 -15.29
N VAL A 180 -11.12 -7.06 -15.42
CA VAL A 180 -12.07 -7.21 -16.52
C VAL A 180 -13.08 -6.07 -16.53
N GLU A 181 -13.62 -5.71 -15.36
CA GLU A 181 -14.55 -4.59 -15.21
C GLU A 181 -13.90 -3.26 -15.60
N ALA A 182 -12.67 -3.00 -15.13
CA ALA A 182 -11.91 -1.80 -15.48
C ALA A 182 -11.59 -1.72 -16.99
N ARG A 183 -11.20 -2.83 -17.61
CA ARG A 183 -10.98 -2.92 -19.07
C ARG A 183 -12.26 -2.67 -19.85
N ALA A 184 -13.40 -3.16 -19.38
CA ALA A 184 -14.68 -2.92 -20.04
C ALA A 184 -15.08 -1.43 -20.02
N LEU A 185 -14.70 -0.68 -18.97
CA LEU A 185 -14.89 0.77 -18.92
C LEU A 185 -13.98 1.50 -19.92
N LEU A 186 -12.72 1.07 -20.02
CA LEU A 186 -11.78 1.61 -21.01
C LEU A 186 -12.21 1.32 -22.46
N ALA A 187 -12.72 0.13 -22.73
CA ALA A 187 -13.16 -0.27 -24.08
C ALA A 187 -14.37 0.54 -24.58
N LYS A 188 -15.11 1.20 -23.69
CA LYS A 188 -16.21 2.12 -24.06
C LYS A 188 -15.70 3.49 -24.50
N GLN A 189 -14.41 3.77 -24.31
CA GLN A 189 -13.82 5.02 -24.74
C GLN A 189 -13.39 4.87 -26.20
N ASP A 190 -13.78 5.80 -27.05
CA ASP A 190 -13.35 5.86 -28.44
C ASP A 190 -11.92 6.43 -28.56
N TRP A 191 -10.97 5.70 -28.00
CA TRP A 191 -9.56 6.07 -28.03
C TRP A 191 -8.78 5.22 -29.03
N PRO A 192 -7.86 5.79 -29.79
CA PRO A 192 -6.96 5.02 -30.64
C PRO A 192 -6.19 3.98 -29.84
N ALA A 193 -6.08 2.77 -30.39
CA ALA A 193 -5.33 1.68 -29.76
C ALA A 193 -3.84 2.04 -29.60
N GLY A 194 -3.19 1.44 -28.60
CA GLY A 194 -1.74 1.59 -28.36
C GLY A 194 -1.33 2.91 -27.69
N ARG A 195 -2.28 3.69 -27.18
CA ARG A 195 -1.95 4.89 -26.40
C ARG A 195 -1.38 4.51 -25.04
N ARG A 196 -0.35 5.25 -24.62
CA ARG A 196 0.17 5.19 -23.24
C ARG A 196 -0.90 5.63 -22.26
N LEU A 197 -1.21 4.78 -21.30
CA LEU A 197 -2.19 5.08 -20.25
C LEU A 197 -1.49 5.50 -18.97
N ILE A 198 -1.70 6.74 -18.52
CA ILE A 198 -1.09 7.31 -17.32
C ILE A 198 -2.15 7.47 -16.24
N ALA A 199 -1.87 7.00 -15.04
CA ALA A 199 -2.72 7.23 -13.87
C ALA A 199 -2.44 8.61 -13.28
N LEU A 200 -3.51 9.39 -13.05
CA LEU A 200 -3.49 10.61 -12.25
C LEU A 200 -4.30 10.35 -10.98
N HIS A 201 -3.62 10.16 -9.84
CA HIS A 201 -4.30 10.00 -8.56
C HIS A 201 -4.27 11.33 -7.79
N ILE A 202 -5.43 11.96 -7.63
CA ILE A 202 -5.54 13.35 -7.17
C ILE A 202 -5.86 13.50 -5.69
N SER A 203 -6.22 12.41 -5.01
CA SER A 203 -6.61 12.46 -3.60
C SER A 203 -5.40 12.35 -2.67
N ALA A 204 -5.40 13.21 -1.66
CA ALA A 204 -4.46 13.13 -0.55
C ALA A 204 -5.15 13.54 0.76
N ARG A 205 -4.88 12.80 1.83
CA ARG A 205 -5.47 13.07 3.14
C ARG A 205 -4.96 14.37 3.77
N LYS A 206 -3.64 14.63 3.64
CA LYS A 206 -3.01 15.83 4.19
C LYS A 206 -3.10 16.97 3.19
N VAL A 207 -3.40 18.17 3.68
CA VAL A 207 -3.47 19.38 2.84
C VAL A 207 -2.14 19.64 2.13
N SER A 208 -1.02 19.51 2.84
CA SER A 208 0.33 19.69 2.29
C SER A 208 0.70 18.73 1.15
N GLN A 209 -0.14 17.74 0.87
CA GLN A 209 0.03 16.75 -0.20
C GLN A 209 -0.98 16.93 -1.34
N ARG A 210 -1.80 18.01 -1.32
CA ARG A 210 -2.82 18.25 -2.33
C ARG A 210 -2.30 19.17 -3.42
N TRP A 211 -1.96 18.60 -4.57
CA TRP A 211 -1.55 19.39 -5.74
C TRP A 211 -2.76 20.06 -6.38
N PRO A 212 -2.63 21.32 -6.88
CA PRO A 212 -3.74 22.10 -7.42
C PRO A 212 -4.35 21.50 -8.69
N VAL A 213 -5.65 21.75 -8.92
CA VAL A 213 -6.41 21.33 -10.10
C VAL A 213 -5.75 21.80 -11.39
N GLU A 214 -5.49 23.10 -11.47
CA GLU A 214 -4.92 23.77 -12.65
C GLU A 214 -3.57 23.18 -13.05
N ARG A 215 -2.80 22.67 -12.08
CA ARG A 215 -1.52 22.02 -12.34
C ARG A 215 -1.66 20.60 -12.85
N PHE A 216 -2.64 19.84 -12.35
CA PHE A 216 -2.97 18.54 -12.94
C PHE A 216 -3.43 18.69 -14.40
N VAL A 217 -4.26 19.69 -14.68
CA VAL A 217 -4.73 20.00 -16.04
C VAL A 217 -3.56 20.38 -16.95
N ALA A 218 -2.69 21.29 -16.49
CA ALA A 218 -1.54 21.74 -17.27
C ALA A 218 -0.54 20.60 -17.55
N LEU A 219 -0.23 19.77 -16.52
CA LEU A 219 0.62 18.60 -16.68
C LEU A 219 0.04 17.60 -17.68
N ALA A 220 -1.23 17.24 -17.53
CA ALA A 220 -1.87 16.27 -18.43
C ALA A 220 -1.90 16.78 -19.88
N ARG A 221 -2.19 18.06 -20.12
CA ARG A 221 -2.12 18.68 -21.44
C ARG A 221 -0.73 18.54 -22.05
N ARG A 222 0.30 18.86 -21.28
CA ARG A 222 1.70 18.78 -21.73
C ARG A 222 2.10 17.34 -22.07
N LEU A 223 1.82 16.38 -21.19
CA LEU A 223 2.11 14.97 -21.42
C LEU A 223 1.35 14.40 -22.63
N HIS A 224 0.11 14.85 -22.85
CA HIS A 224 -0.65 14.48 -24.05
C HIS A 224 0.00 15.06 -25.32
N GLN A 225 0.39 16.33 -25.32
CA GLN A 225 1.05 16.98 -26.46
C GLN A 225 2.37 16.31 -26.82
N GLU A 226 3.18 15.93 -25.80
CA GLU A 226 4.49 15.34 -25.98
C GLU A 226 4.45 13.86 -26.40
N SER A 227 3.44 13.08 -25.97
CA SER A 227 3.43 11.62 -26.14
C SER A 227 2.11 11.01 -26.62
N GLY A 228 1.06 11.79 -26.83
CA GLY A 228 -0.27 11.28 -27.15
C GLY A 228 -0.92 10.49 -26.01
N ALA A 229 -0.43 10.63 -24.78
CA ALA A 229 -0.93 9.87 -23.63
C ALA A 229 -2.42 10.08 -23.38
N ALA A 230 -3.09 9.03 -22.89
CA ALA A 230 -4.42 9.06 -22.32
C ALA A 230 -4.34 8.88 -20.79
N PHE A 231 -5.38 9.26 -20.08
CA PHE A 231 -5.34 9.32 -18.62
C PHE A 231 -6.48 8.53 -17.97
N LEU A 232 -6.15 7.82 -16.87
CA LEU A 232 -7.12 7.40 -15.87
C LEU A 232 -7.02 8.34 -14.69
N LEU A 233 -8.13 9.01 -14.36
CA LEU A 233 -8.22 9.92 -13.22
C LEU A 233 -8.82 9.19 -12.03
N PHE A 234 -8.02 9.00 -10.98
CA PHE A 234 -8.43 8.33 -9.75
C PHE A 234 -8.61 9.31 -8.61
N TRP A 235 -9.68 9.10 -7.84
CA TRP A 235 -9.90 9.85 -6.60
C TRP A 235 -10.74 9.06 -5.60
N SER A 236 -10.75 9.52 -4.34
CA SER A 236 -11.67 9.07 -3.31
C SER A 236 -12.98 9.83 -3.46
N PRO A 237 -14.10 9.16 -3.81
CA PRO A 237 -15.39 9.82 -3.99
C PRO A 237 -15.92 10.43 -2.69
N GLY A 238 -16.71 11.47 -2.84
CA GLY A 238 -17.41 12.16 -1.76
C GLY A 238 -17.17 13.66 -1.74
N ASP A 239 -17.82 14.30 -0.77
CA ASP A 239 -17.77 15.73 -0.57
C ASP A 239 -16.50 16.16 0.18
N SER A 240 -15.89 17.26 -0.25
CA SER A 240 -14.70 17.85 0.34
C SER A 240 -14.90 18.35 1.77
N SER A 241 -16.14 18.63 2.18
CA SER A 241 -16.51 19.09 3.53
C SER A 241 -16.48 17.99 4.60
N ASN A 242 -16.35 16.72 4.22
CA ASN A 242 -16.27 15.61 5.18
C ASN A 242 -14.93 15.67 5.97
N PRO A 243 -14.94 16.01 7.28
CA PRO A 243 -13.70 16.21 8.03
C PRO A 243 -12.91 14.94 8.30
N LEU A 244 -13.54 13.77 8.18
CA LEU A 244 -12.91 12.47 8.44
C LEU A 244 -12.31 11.86 7.18
N HIS A 245 -13.00 11.99 6.05
CA HIS A 245 -12.62 11.47 4.75
C HIS A 245 -13.08 12.45 3.66
N PRO A 246 -12.36 13.57 3.46
CA PRO A 246 -12.71 14.52 2.42
C PRO A 246 -12.63 13.82 1.06
N GLY A 247 -13.74 13.89 0.32
CA GLY A 247 -13.81 13.42 -1.05
C GLY A 247 -13.28 14.48 -2.02
N ASP A 248 -13.05 14.08 -3.25
CA ASP A 248 -12.49 14.93 -4.29
C ASP A 248 -13.34 14.95 -5.57
N ASP A 249 -14.68 14.76 -5.45
CA ASP A 249 -15.61 14.75 -6.59
C ASP A 249 -15.59 16.07 -7.38
N ASP A 250 -15.60 17.23 -6.68
CA ASP A 250 -15.54 18.54 -7.33
C ASP A 250 -14.21 18.73 -8.04
N LYS A 251 -13.10 18.40 -7.38
CA LYS A 251 -11.75 18.45 -7.94
C LYS A 251 -11.62 17.60 -9.20
N ALA A 252 -12.16 16.39 -9.17
CA ALA A 252 -12.15 15.49 -10.33
C ALA A 252 -12.96 16.08 -11.49
N ARG A 253 -14.14 16.65 -11.22
CA ARG A 253 -15.00 17.30 -12.22
C ARG A 253 -14.30 18.50 -12.88
N GLU A 254 -13.63 19.33 -12.08
CA GLU A 254 -12.87 20.48 -12.58
C GLU A 254 -11.71 20.05 -13.48
N ILE A 255 -10.97 18.98 -13.12
CA ILE A 255 -9.89 18.44 -13.95
C ILE A 255 -10.43 17.91 -15.28
N VAL A 256 -11.50 17.11 -15.26
CA VAL A 256 -12.11 16.55 -16.48
C VAL A 256 -12.59 17.68 -17.40
N THR A 257 -13.28 18.67 -16.84
CA THR A 257 -13.76 19.86 -17.60
C THR A 257 -12.58 20.66 -18.16
N GLY A 258 -11.55 20.87 -17.36
CA GLY A 258 -10.36 21.62 -17.76
C GLY A 258 -9.54 20.93 -18.87
N LEU A 259 -9.63 19.61 -19.00
CA LEU A 259 -8.90 18.88 -20.05
C LEU A 259 -9.55 18.92 -21.42
N GLY A 260 -10.84 19.13 -21.54
CA GLY A 260 -11.61 19.30 -22.77
C GLY A 260 -11.00 18.70 -24.04
N GLY A 261 -11.48 17.55 -24.51
CA GLY A 261 -10.99 16.88 -25.73
C GLY A 261 -9.72 16.01 -25.55
N ILE A 262 -9.01 16.10 -24.44
CA ILE A 262 -7.91 15.18 -24.12
C ILE A 262 -8.49 13.86 -23.60
N PRO A 263 -8.02 12.69 -24.08
CA PRO A 263 -8.48 11.39 -23.62
C PRO A 263 -8.26 11.19 -22.11
N ILE A 264 -9.34 11.26 -21.34
CA ILE A 264 -9.35 11.03 -19.91
C ILE A 264 -10.60 10.25 -19.49
N LEU A 265 -10.41 9.14 -18.76
CA LEU A 265 -11.48 8.39 -18.12
C LEU A 265 -11.54 8.74 -16.63
N ALA A 266 -12.65 9.31 -16.20
CA ALA A 266 -12.97 9.50 -14.80
C ALA A 266 -13.23 8.14 -14.14
N TYR A 267 -12.40 7.78 -13.14
CA TYR A 267 -12.43 6.48 -12.49
C TYR A 267 -12.51 6.64 -10.96
N PRO A 268 -13.71 6.95 -10.43
CA PRO A 268 -13.93 7.07 -8.99
C PRO A 268 -13.69 5.72 -8.29
N THR A 269 -12.96 5.71 -7.19
CA THR A 269 -12.61 4.48 -6.47
C THR A 269 -13.36 4.40 -5.14
N HIS A 270 -14.48 3.69 -5.12
CA HIS A 270 -15.28 3.42 -3.92
C HIS A 270 -14.69 2.30 -3.08
N ARG A 271 -13.96 1.39 -3.71
CA ARG A 271 -13.32 0.22 -3.10
C ARG A 271 -11.84 0.18 -3.47
N LEU A 272 -11.05 -0.39 -2.57
CA LEU A 272 -9.61 -0.50 -2.77
C LEU A 272 -9.25 -1.41 -3.97
N GLY A 273 -10.04 -2.46 -4.20
CA GLY A 273 -9.88 -3.35 -5.35
C GLY A 273 -10.02 -2.61 -6.69
N GLU A 274 -10.95 -1.66 -6.79
CA GLU A 274 -11.11 -0.82 -8.00
C GLU A 274 -9.85 0.01 -8.27
N LEU A 275 -9.27 0.61 -7.21
CA LEU A 275 -8.01 1.36 -7.33
C LEU A 275 -6.87 0.46 -7.81
N ILE A 276 -6.73 -0.73 -7.21
CA ILE A 276 -5.68 -1.70 -7.57
C ILE A 276 -5.85 -2.14 -9.03
N ALA A 277 -7.08 -2.49 -9.46
CA ALA A 277 -7.38 -2.91 -10.82
C ALA A 277 -7.10 -1.81 -11.83
N GLY A 278 -7.58 -0.59 -11.59
CA GLY A 278 -7.36 0.54 -12.48
C GLY A 278 -5.87 0.91 -12.61
N LEU A 279 -5.14 1.00 -11.50
CA LEU A 279 -3.69 1.25 -11.51
C LEU A 279 -2.91 0.16 -12.25
N SER A 280 -3.35 -1.10 -12.18
CA SER A 280 -2.69 -2.20 -12.89
C SER A 280 -2.69 -2.04 -14.41
N LEU A 281 -3.66 -1.33 -14.96
CA LEU A 281 -3.80 -1.06 -16.39
C LEU A 281 -2.93 0.09 -16.90
N CYS A 282 -2.41 0.93 -15.99
CA CYS A 282 -1.61 2.09 -16.34
C CYS A 282 -0.13 1.73 -16.49
N GLU A 283 0.58 2.45 -17.38
CA GLU A 283 2.02 2.28 -17.60
C GLU A 283 2.86 3.06 -16.57
N ALA A 284 2.35 4.19 -16.10
CA ALA A 284 2.99 5.02 -15.09
C ALA A 284 1.95 5.72 -14.21
N VAL A 285 2.36 6.16 -13.03
CA VAL A 285 1.48 6.78 -12.05
C VAL A 285 2.03 8.14 -11.64
N VAL A 286 1.17 9.15 -11.63
CA VAL A 286 1.42 10.47 -11.04
C VAL A 286 0.53 10.60 -9.81
N CYS A 287 1.13 10.76 -8.64
CA CYS A 287 0.39 10.84 -7.38
C CYS A 287 1.17 11.59 -6.30
N SER A 288 0.50 11.96 -5.24
CA SER A 288 1.16 12.37 -3.99
C SER A 288 1.47 11.16 -3.10
N ASP A 289 2.36 11.35 -2.11
CA ASP A 289 2.62 10.36 -1.07
C ASP A 289 1.34 9.91 -0.38
N GLY A 290 1.14 8.59 -0.32
CA GLY A 290 -0.04 7.97 0.28
C GLY A 290 -0.24 6.51 -0.13
N GLY A 291 -1.38 5.94 0.26
CA GLY A 291 -1.69 4.53 -0.01
C GLY A 291 -1.64 4.14 -1.48
N ALA A 292 -2.13 5.00 -2.38
CA ALA A 292 -2.12 4.76 -3.83
C ALA A 292 -0.70 4.65 -4.40
N MET A 293 0.24 5.47 -3.92
CA MET A 293 1.65 5.39 -4.28
C MET A 293 2.26 4.02 -3.95
N HIS A 294 2.03 3.55 -2.73
CA HIS A 294 2.54 2.23 -2.31
C HIS A 294 1.88 1.09 -3.08
N ILE A 295 0.57 1.17 -3.36
CA ILE A 295 -0.12 0.19 -4.21
C ILE A 295 0.51 0.17 -5.61
N ALA A 296 0.73 1.34 -6.22
CA ALA A 296 1.39 1.45 -7.52
C ALA A 296 2.79 0.82 -7.51
N ALA A 297 3.57 1.04 -6.43
CA ALA A 297 4.86 0.38 -6.24
C ALA A 297 4.72 -1.15 -6.14
N GLY A 298 3.75 -1.64 -5.36
CA GLY A 298 3.45 -3.08 -5.26
C GLY A 298 2.97 -3.71 -6.56
N LEU A 299 2.38 -2.93 -7.47
CA LEU A 299 2.00 -3.35 -8.83
C LEU A 299 3.17 -3.25 -9.83
N GLY A 300 4.36 -2.85 -9.39
CA GLY A 300 5.53 -2.70 -10.26
C GLY A 300 5.49 -1.47 -11.17
N LYS A 301 4.67 -0.46 -10.87
CA LYS A 301 4.48 0.70 -11.74
C LYS A 301 5.55 1.76 -11.50
N PRO A 302 6.09 2.38 -12.56
CA PRO A 302 6.91 3.60 -12.46
C PRO A 302 6.09 4.76 -11.88
N ILE A 303 6.68 5.56 -10.98
CA ILE A 303 5.95 6.57 -10.22
C ILE A 303 6.62 7.93 -10.25
N LEU A 304 5.90 8.97 -10.68
CA LEU A 304 6.20 10.34 -10.33
C LEU A 304 5.44 10.70 -9.06
N CYS A 305 6.16 10.98 -7.98
CA CYS A 305 5.56 11.20 -6.68
C CYS A 305 5.84 12.58 -6.10
N PHE A 306 4.78 13.24 -5.62
CA PHE A 306 4.86 14.53 -4.94
C PHE A 306 4.85 14.31 -3.42
N PHE A 307 5.91 14.77 -2.76
CA PHE A 307 6.05 14.69 -1.31
C PHE A 307 5.84 16.05 -0.66
N GLY A 308 4.87 16.11 0.24
CA GLY A 308 4.67 17.23 1.15
C GLY A 308 5.42 17.01 2.46
N ASN A 309 4.73 17.19 3.57
CA ASN A 309 5.28 17.02 4.92
C ASN A 309 5.37 15.54 5.35
N SER A 310 6.09 14.74 4.58
CA SER A 310 6.41 13.34 4.89
C SER A 310 7.91 13.10 4.73
N ASP A 311 8.43 12.14 5.47
CA ASP A 311 9.84 11.76 5.35
C ASP A 311 10.02 10.90 4.09
N ARG A 312 10.65 11.49 3.07
CA ARG A 312 10.93 10.83 1.79
C ARG A 312 11.89 9.66 1.91
N LYS A 313 12.81 9.68 2.90
CA LYS A 313 13.73 8.56 3.12
C LYS A 313 12.99 7.33 3.62
N ARG A 314 11.98 7.54 4.46
CA ARG A 314 11.21 6.47 5.07
C ARG A 314 10.11 5.93 4.16
N TRP A 315 9.52 6.75 3.27
CA TRP A 315 8.26 6.42 2.61
C TRP A 315 8.30 6.47 1.08
N HIS A 316 9.48 6.62 0.44
CA HIS A 316 9.54 6.61 -1.02
C HIS A 316 8.99 5.29 -1.62
N PRO A 317 8.59 5.25 -2.91
CA PRO A 317 8.19 4.02 -3.58
C PRO A 317 9.31 2.97 -3.50
N TRP A 318 8.98 1.77 -3.02
CA TRP A 318 9.96 0.69 -2.85
C TRP A 318 9.99 -0.25 -4.05
N GLY A 319 11.20 -0.58 -4.53
CA GLY A 319 11.42 -1.62 -5.54
C GLY A 319 10.99 -1.29 -6.96
N VAL A 320 10.70 -0.01 -7.27
CA VAL A 320 10.29 0.43 -8.61
C VAL A 320 11.00 1.69 -9.05
N PRO A 321 11.14 1.92 -10.38
CA PRO A 321 11.60 3.20 -10.89
C PRO A 321 10.69 4.33 -10.41
N HIS A 322 11.29 5.36 -9.82
CA HIS A 322 10.52 6.51 -9.36
C HIS A 322 11.30 7.81 -9.47
N VAL A 323 10.56 8.91 -9.57
CA VAL A 323 11.06 10.28 -9.40
C VAL A 323 10.24 10.93 -8.30
N LEU A 324 10.93 11.48 -7.32
CA LEU A 324 10.32 12.10 -6.15
C LEU A 324 10.60 13.60 -6.17
N LEU A 325 9.55 14.40 -6.11
CA LEU A 325 9.62 15.85 -6.00
C LEU A 325 9.19 16.28 -4.60
N GLN A 326 10.05 17.01 -3.91
CA GLN A 326 9.79 17.56 -2.58
C GLN A 326 10.47 18.92 -2.46
N LYS A 327 9.70 19.94 -2.09
CA LYS A 327 10.19 21.30 -1.84
C LYS A 327 10.66 21.46 -0.40
N GLU A 328 11.48 22.47 -0.15
CA GLU A 328 11.92 22.82 1.20
C GLU A 328 10.75 23.26 2.10
N SER A 329 9.75 23.91 1.53
CA SER A 329 8.49 24.31 2.19
C SER A 329 7.67 23.13 2.69
N ARG A 330 7.91 21.90 2.17
CA ARG A 330 7.10 20.71 2.45
C ARG A 330 5.66 20.82 1.96
N GLU A 331 5.39 21.71 0.99
CA GLU A 331 4.08 21.88 0.36
C GLU A 331 4.15 21.45 -1.11
N VAL A 332 3.30 20.51 -1.54
CA VAL A 332 3.26 20.09 -2.95
C VAL A 332 2.73 21.20 -3.87
N THR A 333 2.01 22.15 -3.32
CA THR A 333 1.56 23.36 -4.05
C THR A 333 2.71 24.18 -4.61
N ASP A 334 3.92 24.00 -4.13
CA ASP A 334 5.09 24.73 -4.63
C ASP A 334 5.83 24.00 -5.77
N ILE A 335 5.43 22.75 -6.06
CA ILE A 335 5.95 21.99 -7.20
C ILE A 335 5.32 22.55 -8.48
N SER A 336 6.13 23.12 -9.37
CA SER A 336 5.64 23.65 -10.63
C SER A 336 5.27 22.55 -11.64
N VAL A 337 4.53 22.94 -12.68
CA VAL A 337 4.20 22.05 -13.80
C VAL A 337 5.45 21.63 -14.58
N ASP A 338 6.40 22.55 -14.75
CA ASP A 338 7.66 22.25 -15.44
C ASP A 338 8.48 21.22 -14.69
N GLU A 339 8.65 21.37 -13.37
CA GLU A 339 9.34 20.37 -12.55
C GLU A 339 8.65 18.99 -12.61
N ALA A 340 7.32 18.97 -12.63
CA ALA A 340 6.56 17.72 -12.74
C ALA A 340 6.74 17.07 -14.13
N ALA A 341 6.70 17.84 -15.20
CA ALA A 341 6.91 17.34 -16.56
C ALA A 341 8.34 16.83 -16.77
N GLU A 342 9.34 17.59 -16.35
CA GLU A 342 10.75 17.15 -16.36
C GLU A 342 10.96 15.90 -15.49
N GLY A 343 10.30 15.86 -14.32
CA GLY A 343 10.32 14.69 -13.45
C GLY A 343 9.73 13.46 -14.14
N PHE A 344 8.63 13.62 -14.89
CA PHE A 344 8.02 12.54 -15.65
C PHE A 344 8.90 12.09 -16.82
N ALA A 345 9.55 13.00 -17.54
CA ALA A 345 10.50 12.65 -18.59
C ALA A 345 11.66 11.81 -18.02
N ARG A 346 12.28 12.24 -16.91
CA ARG A 346 13.31 11.47 -16.20
C ARG A 346 12.80 10.08 -15.74
N LEU A 347 11.53 9.98 -15.34
CA LEU A 347 10.93 8.70 -14.97
C LEU A 347 10.91 7.74 -16.16
N LEU A 348 10.50 8.24 -17.35
CA LEU A 348 10.46 7.42 -18.57
C LEU A 348 11.87 6.96 -19.02
N GLU A 349 12.88 7.77 -18.80
CA GLU A 349 14.27 7.37 -19.07
C GLU A 349 14.71 6.22 -18.18
N LYS A 350 14.40 6.30 -16.88
CA LYS A 350 14.69 5.22 -15.91
C LYS A 350 14.01 3.90 -16.28
N THR A 351 12.87 3.94 -16.95
CA THR A 351 12.15 2.72 -17.37
C THR A 351 12.68 2.07 -18.65
N LYS A 352 13.48 2.80 -19.45
CA LYS A 352 14.11 2.26 -20.67
C LYS A 352 15.42 1.54 -20.39
N GLY A 353 16.04 1.79 -19.25
CA GLY A 353 17.36 1.26 -18.87
C GLY A 353 17.32 0.08 -17.86
N GLY A 354 16.17 -0.39 -17.48
CA GLY A 354 15.92 -1.58 -16.65
C GLY A 354 15.15 -2.61 -17.43
#